data_74f6cf0bbbfff237dda8a0f8564abd7f
#
_entry.id   74f6cf0bbbfff237dda8a0f8564abd7f
#
_cell.length_a   1.000
_cell.length_b   1.000
_cell.length_c   1.000
_cell.angle_alpha   90.00
_cell.angle_beta   90.00
_cell.angle_gamma   90.00
#
_symmetry.space_group_name_H-M   'P 1'
#
loop_
_entity.id
_entity.type
_entity.pdbx_description
1 polymer ?
#
loop_
_entity_poly.entity_id
_entity_poly.type
_entity_poly.pdbx_seq_one_letter_code
_entity_poly.pdbx_strand_id
1 'polypeptide(L)'
;MKATKPPKVTIRDVATASGVHVSTVSRALDPARRKRISKEVLELVEETARRLGYQPNRAASALRTGRTHTIGVLLPDITNPVFPPILQGIEAAAAARGYFVFVANVGDPQLAQPILARMKAQQIDGLVMAIALREDPLIDFVRDSGMHAVMVNRADESGRLPAAVSDDRLAMKLAVDHLVALGHRRIAHLAGPQTVPTGVGRRQGVEQALRDHRLPAPRIVECDSYSREAGQQAMRVLLESGGKRPQAVVCCNDLVALGAYDVLRAAGLRIPQDISITGHNDMPLVDMVDPPLTTIRLPHRELGWQAAEMLFQAIEGQSLLASTVVLRPELVVRASTAAPAAA
;
A
#
# COMPACT_ATOMS: atom_id res chain seq x y z
N MET A 1 -19.02 -41.59 21.59
CA MET A 1 -18.49 -40.85 22.74
C MET A 1 -18.13 -39.46 22.29
N LYS A 2 -18.85 -38.39 22.70
CA LYS A 2 -18.43 -37.00 22.46
C LYS A 2 -17.26 -36.72 23.40
N ALA A 3 -16.07 -36.51 22.86
CA ALA A 3 -14.93 -36.03 23.62
C ALA A 3 -15.30 -34.66 24.23
N THR A 4 -15.52 -34.59 25.51
CA THR A 4 -15.68 -33.33 26.24
C THR A 4 -14.37 -32.55 26.16
N LYS A 5 -14.41 -31.38 25.46
CA LYS A 5 -13.31 -30.45 25.46
C LYS A 5 -12.90 -30.15 26.93
N PRO A 6 -11.59 -30.21 27.27
CA PRO A 6 -11.16 -29.85 28.62
C PRO A 6 -11.63 -28.41 28.94
N PRO A 7 -12.02 -28.17 30.19
CA PRO A 7 -12.50 -26.85 30.60
C PRO A 7 -11.41 -25.79 30.32
N LYS A 8 -11.82 -24.71 29.66
CA LYS A 8 -10.92 -23.63 29.31
C LYS A 8 -10.47 -22.92 30.59
N VAL A 9 -9.13 -22.87 30.81
CA VAL A 9 -8.55 -22.16 31.96
C VAL A 9 -8.98 -20.69 31.93
N THR A 10 -9.43 -20.18 33.07
CA THR A 10 -9.96 -18.83 33.23
C THR A 10 -8.98 -17.95 34.02
N ILE A 11 -9.17 -16.63 33.97
CA ILE A 11 -8.40 -15.67 34.77
C ILE A 11 -8.54 -15.92 36.28
N ARG A 12 -9.67 -16.51 36.71
CA ARG A 12 -9.89 -16.89 38.10
C ARG A 12 -9.00 -18.05 38.53
N ASP A 13 -8.77 -19.01 37.66
CA ASP A 13 -7.88 -20.13 37.92
C ASP A 13 -6.44 -19.67 38.12
N VAL A 14 -6.00 -18.68 37.29
CA VAL A 14 -4.68 -18.05 37.43
C VAL A 14 -4.60 -17.29 38.75
N ALA A 15 -5.65 -16.55 39.13
CA ALA A 15 -5.70 -15.79 40.38
C ALA A 15 -5.59 -16.71 41.59
N THR A 16 -6.38 -17.82 41.61
CA THR A 16 -6.34 -18.83 42.68
C THR A 16 -4.94 -19.47 42.75
N ALA A 17 -4.37 -19.88 41.64
CA ALA A 17 -3.07 -20.56 41.60
C ALA A 17 -1.87 -19.65 41.93
N SER A 18 -1.97 -18.35 41.70
CA SER A 18 -0.94 -17.35 42.02
C SER A 18 -1.15 -16.66 43.38
N GLY A 19 -2.27 -16.93 44.07
CA GLY A 19 -2.56 -16.33 45.39
C GLY A 19 -2.83 -14.83 45.34
N VAL A 20 -3.16 -14.25 44.16
CA VAL A 20 -3.44 -12.82 44.03
C VAL A 20 -4.88 -12.56 43.57
N HIS A 21 -5.37 -11.34 43.75
CA HIS A 21 -6.73 -11.01 43.34
C HIS A 21 -6.84 -10.96 41.79
N VAL A 22 -8.03 -11.34 41.27
CA VAL A 22 -8.31 -11.38 39.82
C VAL A 22 -7.97 -10.06 39.12
N SER A 23 -8.20 -8.89 39.76
CA SER A 23 -7.85 -7.58 39.21
C SER A 23 -6.35 -7.37 39.10
N THR A 24 -5.55 -8.01 39.97
CA THR A 24 -4.08 -7.99 39.93
C THR A 24 -3.59 -8.82 38.75
N VAL A 25 -4.14 -10.03 38.56
CA VAL A 25 -3.85 -10.86 37.39
C VAL A 25 -4.20 -10.12 36.10
N SER A 26 -5.39 -9.50 36.03
CA SER A 26 -5.81 -8.72 34.86
C SER A 26 -4.86 -7.56 34.53
N ARG A 27 -4.32 -6.88 35.56
CA ARG A 27 -3.34 -5.77 35.37
C ARG A 27 -1.95 -6.30 35.04
N ALA A 28 -1.50 -7.37 35.61
CA ALA A 28 -0.22 -7.99 35.36
C ALA A 28 -0.11 -8.49 33.90
N LEU A 29 -1.17 -9.07 33.36
CA LEU A 29 -1.24 -9.58 32.00
C LEU A 29 -1.62 -8.52 30.95
N ASP A 30 -1.86 -7.26 31.37
CA ASP A 30 -2.15 -6.13 30.49
C ASP A 30 -0.87 -5.27 30.30
N PRO A 31 -0.22 -5.26 29.12
CA PRO A 31 1.01 -4.51 28.89
C PRO A 31 0.93 -3.02 29.25
N ALA A 32 -0.26 -2.41 29.07
CA ALA A 32 -0.47 -0.99 29.35
C ALA A 32 -0.58 -0.69 30.87
N ARG A 33 -0.95 -1.69 31.69
CA ARG A 33 -1.24 -1.51 33.11
C ARG A 33 -0.24 -2.17 34.05
N ARG A 34 0.65 -3.06 33.55
CA ARG A 34 1.63 -3.80 34.35
C ARG A 34 2.66 -2.93 35.07
N LYS A 35 2.87 -1.68 34.62
CA LYS A 35 3.81 -0.73 35.26
C LYS A 35 3.50 -0.41 36.74
N ARG A 36 2.30 -0.72 37.21
CA ARG A 36 1.87 -0.50 38.61
C ARG A 36 1.89 -1.78 39.44
N ILE A 37 2.44 -2.86 38.93
CA ILE A 37 2.57 -4.16 39.61
C ILE A 37 4.03 -4.36 39.95
N SER A 38 4.33 -4.89 41.17
CA SER A 38 5.72 -5.21 41.51
C SER A 38 6.28 -6.30 40.60
N LYS A 39 7.58 -6.32 40.42
CA LYS A 39 8.26 -7.24 39.52
C LYS A 39 8.02 -8.70 39.92
N GLU A 40 8.04 -8.98 41.22
CA GLU A 40 7.83 -10.32 41.78
C GLU A 40 6.42 -10.84 41.48
N VAL A 41 5.40 -9.97 41.64
CA VAL A 41 3.99 -10.35 41.36
C VAL A 41 3.79 -10.50 39.85
N LEU A 42 4.44 -9.69 39.03
CA LEU A 42 4.36 -9.81 37.56
C LEU A 42 4.92 -11.15 37.10
N GLU A 43 6.14 -11.52 37.54
CA GLU A 43 6.81 -12.76 37.20
C GLU A 43 5.98 -13.98 37.67
N LEU A 44 5.45 -13.94 38.91
CA LEU A 44 4.60 -14.98 39.47
C LEU A 44 3.33 -15.21 38.64
N VAL A 45 2.65 -14.14 38.26
CA VAL A 45 1.42 -14.22 37.44
C VAL A 45 1.71 -14.72 36.03
N GLU A 46 2.77 -14.22 35.36
CA GLU A 46 3.15 -14.66 34.02
C GLU A 46 3.55 -16.13 34.00
N GLU A 47 4.33 -16.60 34.99
CA GLU A 47 4.72 -18.00 35.15
C GLU A 47 3.51 -18.91 35.38
N THR A 48 2.61 -18.49 36.28
CA THR A 48 1.39 -19.24 36.58
C THR A 48 0.47 -19.33 35.37
N ALA A 49 0.28 -18.23 34.63
CA ALA A 49 -0.54 -18.20 33.43
C ALA A 49 0.04 -19.13 32.35
N ARG A 50 1.36 -19.12 32.16
CA ARG A 50 2.07 -20.00 31.23
C ARG A 50 1.92 -21.48 31.62
N ARG A 51 2.14 -21.80 32.87
CA ARG A 51 2.02 -23.17 33.42
C ARG A 51 0.63 -23.74 33.23
N LEU A 52 -0.40 -22.92 33.44
CA LEU A 52 -1.81 -23.33 33.29
C LEU A 52 -2.28 -23.30 31.82
N GLY A 53 -1.49 -22.80 30.90
CA GLY A 53 -1.91 -22.61 29.51
C GLY A 53 -3.00 -21.54 29.35
N TYR A 54 -3.09 -20.59 30.30
CA TYR A 54 -4.04 -19.49 30.22
C TYR A 54 -3.73 -18.57 29.11
N GLN A 55 -4.73 -18.32 28.27
CA GLN A 55 -4.68 -17.26 27.24
C GLN A 55 -5.72 -16.19 27.59
N PRO A 56 -5.30 -14.90 27.64
CA PRO A 56 -6.23 -13.81 27.85
C PRO A 56 -7.40 -13.86 26.85
N ASN A 57 -8.62 -13.77 27.37
CA ASN A 57 -9.79 -13.72 26.51
C ASN A 57 -9.93 -12.32 25.92
N ARG A 58 -9.54 -12.17 24.64
CA ARG A 58 -9.59 -10.88 23.90
C ARG A 58 -11.00 -10.32 23.81
N ALA A 59 -12.03 -11.18 23.65
CA ALA A 59 -13.43 -10.74 23.61
C ALA A 59 -13.85 -10.10 24.95
N ALA A 60 -13.46 -10.71 26.09
CA ALA A 60 -13.71 -10.13 27.41
C ALA A 60 -12.92 -8.81 27.63
N SER A 61 -11.71 -8.71 27.08
CA SER A 61 -10.93 -7.46 27.11
C SER A 61 -11.59 -6.39 26.25
N ALA A 62 -12.03 -6.73 25.06
CA ALA A 62 -12.70 -5.82 24.13
C ALA A 62 -14.00 -5.24 24.72
N LEU A 63 -14.82 -6.08 25.37
CA LEU A 63 -16.02 -5.63 26.09
C LEU A 63 -15.71 -4.62 27.21
N ARG A 64 -14.54 -4.74 27.84
CA ARG A 64 -14.14 -3.86 28.96
C ARG A 64 -13.47 -2.58 28.47
N THR A 65 -12.70 -2.64 27.39
CA THR A 65 -11.89 -1.51 26.88
C THR A 65 -12.57 -0.78 25.73
N GLY A 66 -13.58 -1.37 25.12
CA GLY A 66 -14.18 -0.89 23.87
C GLY A 66 -13.25 -1.05 22.65
N ARG A 67 -12.12 -1.79 22.80
CA ARG A 67 -11.11 -1.97 21.74
C ARG A 67 -10.79 -3.44 21.52
N THR A 68 -10.77 -3.85 20.25
CA THR A 68 -10.44 -5.23 19.85
C THR A 68 -8.95 -5.43 19.60
N HIS A 69 -8.17 -4.35 19.55
CA HIS A 69 -6.78 -4.34 19.13
C HIS A 69 -6.59 -5.00 17.76
N THR A 70 -7.51 -4.71 16.84
CA THR A 70 -7.47 -5.21 15.47
C THR A 70 -7.76 -4.06 14.51
N ILE A 71 -6.93 -3.88 13.50
CA ILE A 71 -7.19 -2.96 12.40
C ILE A 71 -7.43 -3.75 11.11
N GLY A 72 -8.26 -3.19 10.23
CA GLY A 72 -8.50 -3.73 8.89
C GLY A 72 -7.57 -3.09 7.86
N VAL A 73 -7.23 -3.85 6.82
CA VAL A 73 -6.55 -3.33 5.63
C VAL A 73 -7.30 -3.82 4.40
N LEU A 74 -7.76 -2.90 3.54
CA LEU A 74 -8.37 -3.20 2.25
C LEU A 74 -7.37 -2.99 1.13
N LEU A 75 -7.07 -4.05 0.39
CA LEU A 75 -6.17 -4.03 -0.78
C LEU A 75 -6.98 -4.32 -2.05
N PRO A 76 -6.66 -3.67 -3.19
CA PRO A 76 -7.35 -3.96 -4.45
C PRO A 76 -6.91 -5.31 -5.04
N ASP A 77 -5.64 -5.65 -4.92
CA ASP A 77 -5.04 -6.88 -5.45
C ASP A 77 -3.78 -7.25 -4.66
N ILE A 78 -3.87 -8.30 -3.85
CA ILE A 78 -2.76 -8.77 -3.02
C ILE A 78 -1.60 -9.34 -3.85
N THR A 79 -1.85 -9.71 -5.11
CA THR A 79 -0.82 -10.25 -6.01
C THR A 79 0.06 -9.16 -6.63
N ASN A 80 -0.39 -7.91 -6.58
CA ASN A 80 0.41 -6.78 -7.05
C ASN A 80 1.58 -6.50 -6.10
N PRO A 81 2.84 -6.59 -6.57
CA PRO A 81 4.05 -6.49 -5.74
C PRO A 81 4.23 -5.16 -4.97
N VAL A 82 3.43 -4.16 -5.27
CA VAL A 82 3.41 -2.87 -4.55
C VAL A 82 2.88 -3.02 -3.12
N PHE A 83 1.88 -3.89 -2.90
CA PHE A 83 1.18 -3.96 -1.63
C PHE A 83 1.91 -4.72 -0.51
N PRO A 84 2.65 -5.82 -0.75
CA PRO A 84 3.37 -6.51 0.31
C PRO A 84 4.30 -5.62 1.16
N PRO A 85 5.16 -4.76 0.60
CA PRO A 85 5.99 -3.86 1.42
C PRO A 85 5.19 -2.78 2.16
N ILE A 86 4.08 -2.29 1.60
CA ILE A 86 3.14 -1.40 2.31
C ILE A 86 2.55 -2.13 3.52
N LEU A 87 2.08 -3.35 3.31
CA LEU A 87 1.51 -4.18 4.37
C LEU A 87 2.54 -4.48 5.47
N GLN A 88 3.80 -4.75 5.13
CA GLN A 88 4.88 -4.90 6.10
C GLN A 88 5.06 -3.65 6.98
N GLY A 89 4.95 -2.46 6.39
CA GLY A 89 4.99 -1.20 7.14
C GLY A 89 3.83 -1.07 8.12
N ILE A 90 2.61 -1.36 7.65
CA ILE A 90 1.39 -1.33 8.48
C ILE A 90 1.52 -2.35 9.63
N GLU A 91 1.94 -3.58 9.32
CA GLU A 91 2.08 -4.65 10.30
C GLU A 91 3.12 -4.32 11.38
N ALA A 92 4.26 -3.75 10.98
CA ALA A 92 5.30 -3.34 11.93
C ALA A 92 4.80 -2.25 12.91
N ALA A 93 4.08 -1.24 12.43
CA ALA A 93 3.49 -0.20 13.26
C ALA A 93 2.37 -0.77 14.17
N ALA A 94 1.55 -1.68 13.66
CA ALA A 94 0.49 -2.35 14.42
C ALA A 94 1.09 -3.24 15.54
N ALA A 95 2.10 -4.04 15.22
CA ALA A 95 2.77 -4.92 16.18
C ALA A 95 3.41 -4.14 17.33
N ALA A 96 4.03 -2.98 17.05
CA ALA A 96 4.61 -2.10 18.06
C ALA A 96 3.58 -1.62 19.10
N ARG A 97 2.27 -1.61 18.75
CA ARG A 97 1.14 -1.23 19.62
C ARG A 97 0.30 -2.41 20.10
N GLY A 98 0.71 -3.64 19.80
CA GLY A 98 -0.04 -4.86 20.17
C GLY A 98 -1.32 -5.07 19.38
N TYR A 99 -1.42 -4.47 18.19
CA TYR A 99 -2.54 -4.65 17.27
C TYR A 99 -2.28 -5.80 16.29
N PHE A 100 -3.38 -6.44 15.87
CA PHE A 100 -3.39 -7.38 14.74
C PHE A 100 -3.92 -6.69 13.49
N VAL A 101 -3.43 -7.17 12.34
CA VAL A 101 -3.86 -6.71 11.04
C VAL A 101 -4.74 -7.76 10.39
N PHE A 102 -5.96 -7.38 10.02
CA PHE A 102 -6.89 -8.20 9.25
C PHE A 102 -6.92 -7.69 7.81
N VAL A 103 -6.36 -8.47 6.89
CA VAL A 103 -6.24 -8.08 5.48
C VAL A 103 -7.41 -8.65 4.68
N ALA A 104 -8.02 -7.82 3.84
CA ALA A 104 -8.96 -8.25 2.83
C ALA A 104 -8.53 -7.79 1.43
N ASN A 105 -8.53 -8.75 0.51
CA ASN A 105 -8.37 -8.50 -0.92
C ASN A 105 -9.74 -8.23 -1.53
N VAL A 106 -9.93 -7.07 -2.15
CA VAL A 106 -11.23 -6.68 -2.70
C VAL A 106 -11.45 -7.32 -4.06
N GLY A 107 -10.42 -7.31 -4.93
CA GLY A 107 -10.50 -7.84 -6.29
C GLY A 107 -11.52 -7.09 -7.15
N ASP A 108 -12.81 -7.36 -6.92
CA ASP A 108 -13.92 -6.66 -7.55
C ASP A 108 -14.38 -5.47 -6.71
N PRO A 109 -14.38 -4.23 -7.24
CA PRO A 109 -14.84 -3.04 -6.53
C PRO A 109 -16.25 -3.15 -5.91
N GLN A 110 -17.16 -3.93 -6.53
CA GLN A 110 -18.50 -4.16 -6.01
C GLN A 110 -18.51 -4.92 -4.67
N LEU A 111 -17.45 -5.66 -4.38
CA LEU A 111 -17.29 -6.40 -3.12
C LEU A 111 -16.74 -5.55 -1.98
N ALA A 112 -16.26 -4.33 -2.24
CA ALA A 112 -15.63 -3.48 -1.24
C ALA A 112 -16.56 -3.16 -0.06
N GLN A 113 -17.79 -2.73 -0.34
CA GLN A 113 -18.76 -2.39 0.70
C GLN A 113 -19.23 -3.61 1.51
N PRO A 114 -19.59 -4.78 0.93
CA PRO A 114 -19.86 -6.00 1.68
C PRO A 114 -18.69 -6.46 2.56
N ILE A 115 -17.46 -6.39 2.05
CA ILE A 115 -16.26 -6.75 2.82
C ILE A 115 -16.10 -5.81 4.02
N LEU A 116 -16.25 -4.51 3.81
CA LEU A 116 -16.15 -3.50 4.87
C LEU A 116 -17.23 -3.70 5.94
N ALA A 117 -18.47 -3.99 5.54
CA ALA A 117 -19.56 -4.29 6.48
C ALA A 117 -19.23 -5.51 7.38
N ARG A 118 -18.60 -6.54 6.79
CA ARG A 118 -18.12 -7.71 7.56
C ARG A 118 -16.99 -7.34 8.51
N MET A 119 -16.01 -6.51 8.08
CA MET A 119 -14.95 -6.02 8.97
C MET A 119 -15.50 -5.22 10.14
N LYS A 120 -16.47 -4.33 9.87
CA LYS A 120 -17.17 -3.57 10.91
C LYS A 120 -17.89 -4.49 11.91
N ALA A 121 -18.54 -5.54 11.44
CA ALA A 121 -19.19 -6.55 12.30
C ALA A 121 -18.18 -7.30 13.19
N GLN A 122 -16.91 -7.40 12.79
CA GLN A 122 -15.82 -7.92 13.63
C GLN A 122 -15.26 -6.87 14.61
N GLN A 123 -15.86 -5.68 14.66
CA GLN A 123 -15.48 -4.60 15.58
C GLN A 123 -14.00 -4.20 15.46
N ILE A 124 -13.48 -4.08 14.23
CA ILE A 124 -12.13 -3.53 14.03
C ILE A 124 -12.08 -2.09 14.57
N ASP A 125 -10.97 -1.71 15.19
CA ASP A 125 -10.78 -0.40 15.83
C ASP A 125 -10.50 0.71 14.78
N GLY A 126 -10.06 0.33 13.58
CA GLY A 126 -9.78 1.24 12.48
C GLY A 126 -9.45 0.54 11.18
N LEU A 127 -9.33 1.31 10.10
CA LEU A 127 -9.21 0.82 8.74
C LEU A 127 -8.11 1.57 7.97
N VAL A 128 -7.21 0.83 7.30
CA VAL A 128 -6.33 1.35 6.26
C VAL A 128 -6.87 0.92 4.89
N MET A 129 -7.05 1.88 3.97
CA MET A 129 -7.60 1.63 2.64
C MET A 129 -6.57 1.92 1.56
N ALA A 130 -6.17 0.90 0.79
CA ALA A 130 -5.37 1.07 -0.43
C ALA A 130 -6.23 1.09 -1.69
N ILE A 131 -7.55 1.09 -1.53
CA ILE A 131 -8.55 1.16 -2.60
C ILE A 131 -9.17 2.56 -2.59
N ALA A 132 -9.22 3.18 -3.74
CA ALA A 132 -10.07 4.33 -4.01
C ALA A 132 -10.19 4.49 -5.52
N LEU A 133 -11.40 4.72 -5.97
CA LEU A 133 -11.71 5.34 -7.24
C LEU A 133 -11.78 6.86 -7.06
N ARG A 134 -11.77 7.58 -8.15
CA ARG A 134 -12.17 8.99 -8.12
C ARG A 134 -13.66 9.04 -7.78
N GLU A 135 -14.05 9.94 -6.89
CA GLU A 135 -15.45 10.06 -6.44
C GLU A 135 -16.05 8.74 -5.89
N ASP A 136 -15.27 8.00 -5.11
CA ASP A 136 -15.66 6.69 -4.61
C ASP A 136 -16.74 6.80 -3.52
N PRO A 137 -17.96 6.24 -3.71
CA PRO A 137 -19.01 6.23 -2.68
C PRO A 137 -18.61 5.49 -1.41
N LEU A 138 -17.63 4.59 -1.50
CA LEU A 138 -17.12 3.86 -0.35
C LEU A 138 -16.51 4.79 0.71
N ILE A 139 -15.92 5.91 0.28
CA ILE A 139 -15.33 6.90 1.19
C ILE A 139 -16.42 7.55 2.05
N ASP A 140 -17.54 7.92 1.45
CA ASP A 140 -18.69 8.46 2.19
C ASP A 140 -19.27 7.43 3.16
N PHE A 141 -19.39 6.18 2.72
CA PHE A 141 -19.86 5.08 3.58
C PHE A 141 -18.92 4.89 4.79
N VAL A 142 -17.60 4.94 4.59
CA VAL A 142 -16.61 4.81 5.68
C VAL A 142 -16.74 5.98 6.65
N ARG A 143 -16.77 7.21 6.16
CA ARG A 143 -16.91 8.42 6.97
C ARG A 143 -18.22 8.41 7.78
N ASP A 144 -19.34 8.13 7.13
CA ASP A 144 -20.67 8.15 7.76
C ASP A 144 -20.84 6.99 8.75
N SER A 145 -20.05 5.94 8.62
CA SER A 145 -20.00 4.82 9.58
C SER A 145 -19.36 5.18 10.93
N GLY A 146 -18.68 6.34 11.03
CA GLY A 146 -17.93 6.77 12.22
C GLY A 146 -16.65 5.97 12.46
N MET A 147 -16.19 5.17 11.49
CA MET A 147 -14.97 4.36 11.61
C MET A 147 -13.73 5.23 11.38
N HIS A 148 -12.72 5.09 12.24
CA HIS A 148 -11.42 5.68 11.98
C HIS A 148 -10.81 5.03 10.73
N ALA A 149 -10.48 5.84 9.72
CA ALA A 149 -9.93 5.34 8.46
C ALA A 149 -8.83 6.25 7.92
N VAL A 150 -7.83 5.65 7.28
CA VAL A 150 -6.72 6.32 6.61
C VAL A 150 -6.49 5.66 5.26
N MET A 151 -6.23 6.44 4.25
CA MET A 151 -5.88 5.95 2.92
C MET A 151 -4.36 5.77 2.78
N VAL A 152 -3.94 4.79 2.00
CA VAL A 152 -2.52 4.55 1.68
C VAL A 152 -2.33 4.36 0.17
N ASN A 153 -1.24 4.86 -0.38
CA ASN A 153 -0.87 4.78 -1.80
C ASN A 153 -1.80 5.57 -2.74
N ARG A 154 -3.06 5.75 -2.38
CA ARG A 154 -4.05 6.60 -3.06
C ARG A 154 -4.65 7.57 -2.06
N ALA A 155 -5.05 8.75 -2.51
CA ALA A 155 -5.79 9.70 -1.72
C ALA A 155 -7.13 9.99 -2.39
N ASP A 156 -8.10 10.36 -1.60
CA ASP A 156 -9.33 10.96 -2.09
C ASP A 156 -9.06 12.39 -2.57
N GLU A 157 -9.46 12.72 -3.79
CA GLU A 157 -9.24 14.06 -4.37
C GLU A 157 -9.92 15.17 -3.57
N SER A 158 -11.01 14.86 -2.87
CA SER A 158 -11.75 15.81 -2.03
C SER A 158 -11.20 15.91 -0.60
N GLY A 159 -10.18 15.10 -0.23
CA GLY A 159 -9.56 15.15 1.09
C GLY A 159 -10.47 14.75 2.25
N ARG A 160 -11.51 13.93 2.01
CA ARG A 160 -12.47 13.47 3.02
C ARG A 160 -11.88 12.53 4.05
N LEU A 161 -10.83 11.81 3.69
CA LEU A 161 -10.06 10.94 4.58
C LEU A 161 -8.58 11.32 4.57
N PRO A 162 -7.89 11.17 5.71
CA PRO A 162 -6.44 11.35 5.76
C PRO A 162 -5.73 10.29 4.92
N ALA A 163 -4.54 10.62 4.39
CA ALA A 163 -3.83 9.74 3.48
C ALA A 163 -2.31 9.78 3.64
N ALA A 164 -1.64 8.66 3.41
CA ALA A 164 -0.20 8.57 3.17
C ALA A 164 0.04 8.17 1.71
N VAL A 165 0.67 9.05 0.92
CA VAL A 165 0.87 8.87 -0.53
C VAL A 165 2.29 9.20 -0.94
N SER A 166 2.68 8.79 -2.14
CA SER A 166 3.88 9.29 -2.81
C SER A 166 3.52 10.42 -3.78
N ASP A 167 4.48 11.29 -4.07
CA ASP A 167 4.31 12.35 -5.08
C ASP A 167 4.41 11.75 -6.49
N ASP A 168 3.27 11.31 -7.03
CA ASP A 168 3.18 10.74 -8.37
C ASP A 168 3.60 11.73 -9.47
N ARG A 169 3.35 13.04 -9.27
CA ARG A 169 3.74 14.05 -10.26
C ARG A 169 5.25 14.24 -10.30
N LEU A 170 5.89 14.36 -9.13
CA LEU A 170 7.34 14.42 -9.02
C LEU A 170 7.98 13.14 -9.56
N ALA A 171 7.40 11.98 -9.26
CA ALA A 171 7.88 10.69 -9.77
C ALA A 171 7.98 10.67 -11.29
N MET A 172 6.91 11.07 -11.97
CA MET A 172 6.89 11.11 -13.43
C MET A 172 7.80 12.20 -14.00
N LYS A 173 7.89 13.34 -13.30
CA LYS A 173 8.83 14.39 -13.68
C LYS A 173 10.27 13.89 -13.64
N LEU A 174 10.68 13.16 -12.62
CA LEU A 174 12.03 12.57 -12.51
C LEU A 174 12.33 11.62 -13.69
N ALA A 175 11.36 10.80 -14.10
CA ALA A 175 11.52 9.92 -15.26
C ALA A 175 11.66 10.69 -16.57
N VAL A 176 10.83 11.71 -16.79
CA VAL A 176 10.89 12.56 -17.99
C VAL A 176 12.19 13.38 -18.02
N ASP A 177 12.58 14.02 -16.91
CA ASP A 177 13.81 14.81 -16.80
C ASP A 177 15.03 13.95 -17.16
N HIS A 178 15.09 12.72 -16.68
CA HIS A 178 16.15 11.76 -17.00
C HIS A 178 16.21 11.48 -18.50
N LEU A 179 15.09 11.18 -19.14
CA LEU A 179 15.03 10.91 -20.57
C LEU A 179 15.40 12.13 -21.41
N VAL A 180 14.96 13.32 -21.01
CA VAL A 180 15.31 14.57 -21.68
C VAL A 180 16.81 14.89 -21.54
N ALA A 181 17.39 14.62 -20.38
CA ALA A 181 18.84 14.77 -20.14
C ALA A 181 19.67 13.83 -21.04
N LEU A 182 19.15 12.64 -21.36
CA LEU A 182 19.75 11.72 -22.33
C LEU A 182 19.58 12.16 -23.80
N GLY A 183 18.80 13.19 -24.08
CA GLY A 183 18.59 13.73 -25.42
C GLY A 183 17.30 13.28 -26.10
N HIS A 184 16.41 12.54 -25.42
CA HIS A 184 15.13 12.14 -25.98
C HIS A 184 14.20 13.34 -26.20
N ARG A 185 13.52 13.38 -27.35
CA ARG A 185 12.58 14.43 -27.73
C ARG A 185 11.20 13.89 -28.14
N ARG A 186 11.10 12.63 -28.51
CA ARG A 186 9.86 11.93 -28.83
C ARG A 186 9.59 10.88 -27.75
N ILE A 187 8.88 11.32 -26.70
CA ILE A 187 8.55 10.52 -25.53
C ILE A 187 7.07 10.17 -25.59
N ALA A 188 6.74 8.89 -25.41
CA ALA A 188 5.37 8.41 -25.26
C ALA A 188 5.09 8.01 -23.81
N HIS A 189 3.82 7.86 -23.46
CA HIS A 189 3.38 7.45 -22.14
C HIS A 189 2.36 6.30 -22.22
N LEU A 190 2.66 5.18 -21.56
CA LEU A 190 1.67 4.18 -21.26
C LEU A 190 1.05 4.53 -19.90
N ALA A 191 -0.13 5.18 -19.95
CA ALA A 191 -0.80 5.74 -18.80
C ALA A 191 -1.56 4.66 -18.03
N GLY A 192 -1.66 4.79 -16.71
CA GLY A 192 -2.52 3.93 -15.91
C GLY A 192 -4.00 4.31 -16.05
N PRO A 193 -4.91 3.50 -15.46
CA PRO A 193 -6.34 3.76 -15.50
C PRO A 193 -6.68 5.16 -14.96
N GLN A 194 -7.47 5.91 -15.73
CA GLN A 194 -7.84 7.28 -15.35
C GLN A 194 -9.03 7.32 -14.38
N THR A 195 -9.55 6.18 -14.01
CA THR A 195 -10.56 6.01 -12.95
C THR A 195 -9.98 6.04 -11.55
N VAL A 196 -8.65 6.01 -11.41
CA VAL A 196 -7.96 6.02 -10.12
C VAL A 196 -7.03 7.24 -10.00
N PRO A 197 -6.89 7.83 -8.78
CA PRO A 197 -6.09 9.04 -8.57
C PRO A 197 -4.64 8.92 -9.03
N THR A 198 -3.98 7.78 -8.80
CA THR A 198 -2.59 7.53 -9.22
C THR A 198 -2.43 7.54 -10.76
N GLY A 199 -3.40 7.04 -11.52
CA GLY A 199 -3.36 7.10 -12.99
C GLY A 199 -3.40 8.53 -13.49
N VAL A 200 -4.29 9.33 -12.93
CA VAL A 200 -4.43 10.75 -13.27
C VAL A 200 -3.19 11.55 -12.86
N GLY A 201 -2.71 11.37 -11.63
CA GLY A 201 -1.53 12.08 -11.12
C GLY A 201 -0.27 11.79 -11.96
N ARG A 202 -0.04 10.54 -12.33
CA ARG A 202 1.10 10.11 -13.17
C ARG A 202 1.01 10.69 -14.57
N ARG A 203 -0.15 10.61 -15.23
CA ARG A 203 -0.37 11.22 -16.53
C ARG A 203 -0.10 12.72 -16.51
N GLN A 204 -0.68 13.44 -15.55
CA GLN A 204 -0.47 14.87 -15.39
C GLN A 204 1.02 15.22 -15.15
N GLY A 205 1.73 14.38 -14.37
CA GLY A 205 3.17 14.53 -14.14
C GLY A 205 3.99 14.46 -15.44
N VAL A 206 3.72 13.45 -16.30
CA VAL A 206 4.40 13.33 -17.61
C VAL A 206 4.08 14.51 -18.50
N GLU A 207 2.80 14.87 -18.65
CA GLU A 207 2.37 15.98 -19.50
C GLU A 207 2.98 17.31 -19.04
N GLN A 208 3.00 17.57 -17.73
CA GLN A 208 3.58 18.79 -17.18
C GLN A 208 5.10 18.84 -17.39
N ALA A 209 5.81 17.75 -17.12
CA ALA A 209 7.26 17.70 -17.31
C ALA A 209 7.67 17.94 -18.77
N LEU A 210 6.93 17.38 -19.73
CA LEU A 210 7.20 17.63 -21.15
C LEU A 210 6.92 19.09 -21.53
N ARG A 211 5.87 19.72 -20.99
CA ARG A 211 5.63 21.18 -21.20
C ARG A 211 6.77 22.01 -20.61
N ASP A 212 7.25 21.69 -19.42
CA ASP A 212 8.36 22.40 -18.76
C ASP A 212 9.63 22.36 -19.63
N HIS A 213 9.86 21.25 -20.32
CA HIS A 213 10.95 21.07 -21.27
C HIS A 213 10.64 21.61 -22.69
N ARG A 214 9.48 22.21 -22.93
CA ARG A 214 9.03 22.71 -24.24
C ARG A 214 9.02 21.63 -25.31
N LEU A 215 8.73 20.40 -24.93
CA LEU A 215 8.58 19.26 -25.84
C LEU A 215 7.12 19.11 -26.29
N PRO A 216 6.90 18.46 -27.45
CA PRO A 216 5.54 18.14 -27.92
C PRO A 216 4.78 17.31 -26.87
N ALA A 217 3.44 17.41 -26.90
CA ALA A 217 2.58 16.54 -26.11
C ALA A 217 2.92 15.07 -26.39
N PRO A 218 2.91 14.21 -25.35
CA PRO A 218 3.23 12.80 -25.50
C PRO A 218 2.12 12.08 -26.29
N ARG A 219 2.51 11.06 -27.05
CA ARG A 219 1.53 10.05 -27.45
C ARG A 219 1.18 9.23 -26.21
N ILE A 220 -0.09 9.22 -25.84
CA ILE A 220 -0.59 8.53 -24.64
C ILE A 220 -1.45 7.35 -25.09
N VAL A 221 -1.19 6.18 -24.51
CA VAL A 221 -2.07 5.02 -24.58
C VAL A 221 -2.45 4.65 -23.16
N GLU A 222 -3.74 4.60 -22.87
CA GLU A 222 -4.27 4.23 -21.56
C GLU A 222 -4.29 2.72 -21.42
N CYS A 223 -3.81 2.23 -20.27
CA CYS A 223 -3.98 0.87 -19.81
C CYS A 223 -5.26 0.77 -18.97
N ASP A 224 -6.01 -0.30 -19.13
CA ASP A 224 -7.22 -0.58 -18.35
C ASP A 224 -6.90 -1.02 -16.92
N SER A 225 -5.70 -1.52 -16.70
CA SER A 225 -5.21 -2.02 -15.41
C SER A 225 -3.71 -1.79 -15.24
N TYR A 226 -3.21 -2.01 -14.03
CA TYR A 226 -1.77 -1.96 -13.72
C TYR A 226 -1.11 -3.35 -13.90
N SER A 227 -1.41 -4.04 -14.99
CA SER A 227 -0.93 -5.39 -15.26
C SER A 227 0.07 -5.45 -16.42
N ARG A 228 0.79 -6.58 -16.52
CA ARG A 228 1.70 -6.86 -17.63
C ARG A 228 0.95 -7.00 -18.94
N GLU A 229 -0.23 -7.62 -18.92
CA GLU A 229 -1.10 -7.82 -20.08
C GLU A 229 -1.62 -6.49 -20.64
N ALA A 230 -2.04 -5.56 -19.76
CA ALA A 230 -2.42 -4.21 -20.15
C ALA A 230 -1.24 -3.45 -20.78
N GLY A 231 -0.03 -3.62 -20.25
CA GLY A 231 1.21 -3.09 -20.83
C GLY A 231 1.50 -3.65 -22.23
N GLN A 232 1.31 -4.94 -22.43
CA GLN A 232 1.44 -5.56 -23.76
C GLN A 232 0.46 -4.96 -24.76
N GLN A 233 -0.82 -4.87 -24.38
CA GLN A 233 -1.85 -4.30 -25.24
C GLN A 233 -1.57 -2.84 -25.60
N ALA A 234 -1.25 -2.03 -24.59
CA ALA A 234 -0.97 -0.60 -24.79
C ALA A 234 0.27 -0.39 -25.67
N MET A 235 1.32 -1.20 -25.52
CA MET A 235 2.51 -1.11 -26.34
C MET A 235 2.25 -1.52 -27.80
N ARG A 236 1.42 -2.55 -28.07
CA ARG A 236 1.00 -2.89 -29.44
C ARG A 236 0.28 -1.71 -30.09
N VAL A 237 -0.72 -1.15 -29.40
CA VAL A 237 -1.46 0.04 -29.88
C VAL A 237 -0.52 1.20 -30.17
N LEU A 238 0.47 1.45 -29.30
CA LEU A 238 1.44 2.50 -29.51
C LEU A 238 2.29 2.30 -30.76
N LEU A 239 2.73 1.07 -31.05
CA LEU A 239 3.52 0.75 -32.25
C LEU A 239 2.70 0.80 -33.53
N GLU A 240 1.44 0.38 -33.49
CA GLU A 240 0.52 0.31 -34.64
C GLU A 240 -0.09 1.68 -34.99
N SER A 241 -0.13 2.63 -34.08
CA SER A 241 -0.82 3.92 -34.24
C SER A 241 -0.19 4.89 -35.26
N GLY A 242 0.78 4.44 -36.04
CA GLY A 242 1.41 5.22 -37.11
C GLY A 242 2.32 6.36 -36.61
N GLY A 243 2.86 7.15 -37.55
CA GLY A 243 3.74 8.27 -37.24
C GLY A 243 5.18 7.86 -36.87
N LYS A 244 5.98 8.84 -36.43
CA LYS A 244 7.37 8.56 -36.01
C LYS A 244 7.39 7.77 -34.72
N ARG A 245 8.14 6.68 -34.71
CA ARG A 245 8.34 5.84 -33.51
C ARG A 245 8.85 6.69 -32.34
N PRO A 246 8.34 6.50 -31.11
CA PRO A 246 8.91 7.16 -29.94
C PRO A 246 10.33 6.69 -29.70
N GLN A 247 11.16 7.58 -29.17
CA GLN A 247 12.53 7.26 -28.74
C GLN A 247 12.55 6.67 -27.33
N ALA A 248 11.56 7.04 -26.51
CA ALA A 248 11.41 6.54 -25.17
C ALA A 248 9.95 6.42 -24.78
N VAL A 249 9.65 5.51 -23.85
CA VAL A 249 8.33 5.30 -23.29
C VAL A 249 8.42 5.36 -21.77
N VAL A 250 7.63 6.25 -21.17
CA VAL A 250 7.41 6.31 -19.74
C VAL A 250 6.20 5.43 -19.42
N CYS A 251 6.41 4.34 -18.69
CA CYS A 251 5.34 3.46 -18.26
C CYS A 251 4.82 3.87 -16.89
N CYS A 252 3.50 3.76 -16.69
CA CYS A 252 2.86 4.15 -15.44
C CYS A 252 3.27 3.29 -14.24
N ASN A 253 3.74 2.05 -14.47
CA ASN A 253 4.34 1.19 -13.45
C ASN A 253 5.26 0.14 -14.09
N ASP A 254 5.94 -0.65 -13.25
CA ASP A 254 6.89 -1.67 -13.70
C ASP A 254 6.21 -2.85 -14.40
N LEU A 255 5.02 -3.27 -13.98
CA LEU A 255 4.28 -4.36 -14.66
C LEU A 255 3.94 -3.97 -16.09
N VAL A 256 3.47 -2.74 -16.31
CA VAL A 256 3.21 -2.19 -17.66
C VAL A 256 4.52 -2.10 -18.46
N ALA A 257 5.64 -1.71 -17.81
CA ALA A 257 6.94 -1.70 -18.46
C ALA A 257 7.39 -3.10 -18.90
N LEU A 258 7.19 -4.12 -18.07
CA LEU A 258 7.48 -5.51 -18.43
C LEU A 258 6.61 -5.99 -19.61
N GLY A 259 5.34 -5.60 -19.64
CA GLY A 259 4.48 -5.86 -20.81
C GLY A 259 4.99 -5.19 -22.08
N ALA A 260 5.49 -3.94 -21.97
CA ALA A 260 6.13 -3.24 -23.10
C ALA A 260 7.40 -3.97 -23.56
N TYR A 261 8.23 -4.50 -22.64
CA TYR A 261 9.40 -5.32 -22.98
C TYR A 261 9.02 -6.53 -23.82
N ASP A 262 7.97 -7.25 -23.46
CA ASP A 262 7.53 -8.44 -24.21
C ASP A 262 7.22 -8.09 -25.67
N VAL A 263 6.47 -7.00 -25.88
CA VAL A 263 6.06 -6.58 -27.21
C VAL A 263 7.25 -6.06 -28.03
N LEU A 264 8.12 -5.27 -27.43
CA LEU A 264 9.32 -4.77 -28.12
C LEU A 264 10.23 -5.92 -28.53
N ARG A 265 10.45 -6.88 -27.64
CA ARG A 265 11.28 -8.06 -27.93
C ARG A 265 10.67 -8.91 -29.05
N ALA A 266 9.35 -9.14 -29.01
CA ALA A 266 8.63 -9.85 -30.07
C ALA A 266 8.69 -9.13 -31.43
N ALA A 267 8.74 -7.80 -31.42
CA ALA A 267 8.92 -6.97 -32.62
C ALA A 267 10.39 -6.82 -33.09
N GLY A 268 11.34 -7.50 -32.44
CA GLY A 268 12.78 -7.39 -32.74
C GLY A 268 13.39 -6.01 -32.39
N LEU A 269 12.72 -5.23 -31.55
CA LEU A 269 13.20 -3.92 -31.10
C LEU A 269 14.00 -4.05 -29.81
N ARG A 270 15.17 -3.43 -29.79
CA ARG A 270 16.10 -3.52 -28.67
C ARG A 270 15.87 -2.40 -27.66
N ILE A 271 15.92 -2.77 -26.41
CA ILE A 271 15.91 -1.84 -25.28
C ILE A 271 17.36 -1.76 -24.74
N PRO A 272 17.98 -0.60 -24.60
CA PRO A 272 17.43 0.75 -24.88
C PRO A 272 17.73 1.27 -26.30
N GLN A 273 18.41 0.49 -27.17
CA GLN A 273 19.02 1.00 -28.41
C GLN A 273 17.99 1.55 -29.40
N ASP A 274 16.83 0.92 -29.51
CA ASP A 274 15.76 1.35 -30.42
C ASP A 274 14.67 2.14 -29.69
N ILE A 275 14.39 1.81 -28.41
CA ILE A 275 13.44 2.51 -27.56
C ILE A 275 13.90 2.39 -26.09
N SER A 276 14.08 3.52 -25.40
CA SER A 276 14.29 3.55 -23.95
C SER A 276 12.97 3.35 -23.20
N ILE A 277 13.00 2.63 -22.07
CA ILE A 277 11.84 2.34 -21.23
C ILE A 277 12.12 2.77 -19.78
N THR A 278 11.15 3.45 -19.16
CA THR A 278 11.15 3.67 -17.71
C THR A 278 9.91 3.06 -17.07
N GLY A 279 10.10 2.52 -15.88
CA GLY A 279 9.02 2.00 -15.02
C GLY A 279 8.72 2.94 -13.84
N HIS A 280 7.94 2.41 -12.89
CA HIS A 280 7.58 3.08 -11.65
C HIS A 280 7.17 2.03 -10.61
N ASN A 281 7.67 2.13 -9.41
CA ASN A 281 7.51 1.41 -8.15
C ASN A 281 8.82 0.77 -7.65
N ASP A 282 9.77 0.44 -8.51
CA ASP A 282 10.97 -0.36 -8.22
C ASP A 282 10.61 -1.69 -7.55
N MET A 283 9.73 -2.44 -8.23
CA MET A 283 9.29 -3.76 -7.75
C MET A 283 10.45 -4.74 -7.64
N PRO A 284 10.33 -5.78 -6.78
CA PRO A 284 11.30 -6.88 -6.77
C PRO A 284 11.54 -7.45 -8.17
N LEU A 285 12.80 -7.80 -8.46
CA LEU A 285 13.26 -8.46 -9.69
C LEU A 285 13.29 -7.59 -10.97
N VAL A 286 12.91 -6.31 -10.92
CA VAL A 286 13.06 -5.43 -12.10
C VAL A 286 14.52 -5.08 -12.41
N ASP A 287 15.41 -5.34 -11.49
CA ASP A 287 16.87 -5.27 -11.65
C ASP A 287 17.47 -6.52 -12.31
N MET A 288 16.71 -7.62 -12.40
CA MET A 288 17.11 -8.90 -12.99
C MET A 288 16.54 -9.13 -14.38
N VAL A 289 15.66 -8.25 -14.89
CA VAL A 289 15.20 -8.34 -16.28
C VAL A 289 16.30 -7.87 -17.23
N ASP A 290 16.22 -8.27 -18.50
CA ASP A 290 17.21 -7.92 -19.52
C ASP A 290 16.62 -6.97 -20.58
N PRO A 291 17.13 -5.72 -20.65
CA PRO A 291 18.05 -5.07 -19.72
C PRO A 291 17.38 -4.71 -18.37
N PRO A 292 18.15 -4.52 -17.26
CA PRO A 292 17.62 -4.05 -15.99
C PRO A 292 16.84 -2.74 -16.11
N LEU A 293 15.65 -2.68 -15.51
CA LEU A 293 14.69 -1.58 -15.69
C LEU A 293 15.05 -0.34 -14.89
N THR A 294 15.25 0.80 -15.56
CA THR A 294 15.26 2.14 -14.98
C THR A 294 13.86 2.47 -14.51
N THR A 295 13.70 2.82 -13.24
CA THR A 295 12.39 2.99 -12.62
C THR A 295 12.39 4.05 -11.52
N ILE A 296 11.21 4.38 -11.00
CA ILE A 296 11.05 5.24 -9.82
C ILE A 296 10.82 4.37 -8.60
N ARG A 297 11.67 4.52 -7.58
CA ARG A 297 11.49 3.89 -6.28
C ARG A 297 10.54 4.69 -5.42
N LEU A 298 9.54 4.01 -4.86
CA LEU A 298 8.65 4.55 -3.86
C LEU A 298 8.98 3.95 -2.48
N PRO A 299 8.91 4.73 -1.40
CA PRO A 299 9.15 4.24 -0.05
C PRO A 299 7.93 3.47 0.50
N HIS A 300 7.56 2.35 -0.15
CA HIS A 300 6.33 1.60 0.13
C HIS A 300 6.17 1.20 1.60
N ARG A 301 7.25 0.71 2.23
CA ARG A 301 7.21 0.31 3.63
C ARG A 301 6.93 1.51 4.54
N GLU A 302 7.56 2.65 4.25
CA GLU A 302 7.34 3.90 4.98
C GLU A 302 5.91 4.41 4.76
N LEU A 303 5.37 4.32 3.54
CA LEU A 303 3.95 4.65 3.27
C LEU A 303 3.01 3.86 4.19
N GLY A 304 3.25 2.56 4.31
CA GLY A 304 2.46 1.70 5.19
C GLY A 304 2.60 2.07 6.66
N TRP A 305 3.81 2.34 7.11
CA TRP A 305 4.09 2.78 8.47
C TRP A 305 3.36 4.09 8.79
N GLN A 306 3.51 5.12 7.94
CA GLN A 306 2.89 6.43 8.14
C GLN A 306 1.36 6.35 8.15
N ALA A 307 0.76 5.56 7.25
CA ALA A 307 -0.68 5.35 7.24
C ALA A 307 -1.19 4.72 8.56
N ALA A 308 -0.47 3.72 9.08
CA ALA A 308 -0.82 3.10 10.36
C ALA A 308 -0.62 4.06 11.55
N GLU A 309 0.46 4.86 11.57
CA GLU A 309 0.67 5.88 12.59
C GLU A 309 -0.47 6.90 12.62
N MET A 310 -0.87 7.42 11.46
CA MET A 310 -2.02 8.33 11.34
C MET A 310 -3.30 7.66 11.84
N LEU A 311 -3.53 6.40 11.51
CA LEU A 311 -4.69 5.66 11.99
C LEU A 311 -4.69 5.52 13.52
N PHE A 312 -3.54 5.19 14.12
CA PHE A 312 -3.45 5.06 15.58
C PHE A 312 -3.64 6.40 16.29
N GLN A 313 -3.13 7.51 15.74
CA GLN A 313 -3.41 8.85 16.27
C GLN A 313 -4.93 9.13 16.28
N ALA A 314 -5.64 8.79 15.20
CA ALA A 314 -7.09 8.94 15.12
C ALA A 314 -7.83 8.05 16.14
N ILE A 315 -7.42 6.77 16.30
CA ILE A 315 -7.99 5.83 17.29
C ILE A 315 -7.78 6.35 18.72
N GLU A 316 -6.64 7.00 19.01
CA GLU A 316 -6.30 7.56 20.30
C GLU A 316 -6.99 8.92 20.56
N GLY A 317 -7.74 9.45 19.61
CA GLY A 317 -8.42 10.74 19.70
C GLY A 317 -7.47 11.94 19.60
N GLN A 318 -6.29 11.74 19.04
CA GLN A 318 -5.33 12.81 18.79
C GLN A 318 -5.70 13.57 17.52
N SER A 319 -5.45 14.88 17.49
CA SER A 319 -5.56 15.65 16.26
C SER A 319 -4.44 15.27 15.30
N LEU A 320 -4.80 14.95 14.05
CA LEU A 320 -3.81 14.70 13.02
C LEU A 320 -3.07 16.00 12.68
N LEU A 321 -1.74 15.97 12.66
CA LEU A 321 -0.89 17.11 12.29
C LEU A 321 -1.06 17.49 10.80
N ALA A 322 -1.37 16.51 9.96
CA ALA A 322 -1.65 16.70 8.54
C ALA A 322 -2.74 15.74 8.07
N SER A 323 -3.59 16.19 7.15
CA SER A 323 -4.57 15.33 6.48
C SER A 323 -3.93 14.43 5.44
N THR A 324 -2.77 14.82 4.87
CA THR A 324 -2.03 14.03 3.88
C THR A 324 -0.54 14.10 4.15
N VAL A 325 0.08 12.94 4.26
CA VAL A 325 1.54 12.76 4.29
C VAL A 325 1.99 12.37 2.90
N VAL A 326 2.88 13.18 2.30
CA VAL A 326 3.42 12.94 0.96
C VAL A 326 4.88 12.54 1.07
N LEU A 327 5.22 11.33 0.64
CA LEU A 327 6.59 10.81 0.65
C LEU A 327 7.26 11.02 -0.71
N ARG A 328 8.56 11.30 -0.66
CA ARG A 328 9.33 11.64 -1.86
C ARG A 328 9.77 10.37 -2.60
N PRO A 329 9.52 10.29 -3.93
CA PRO A 329 10.05 9.24 -4.79
C PRO A 329 11.51 9.49 -5.18
N GLU A 330 12.20 8.44 -5.66
CA GLU A 330 13.59 8.49 -6.14
C GLU A 330 13.71 7.81 -7.51
N LEU A 331 14.51 8.39 -8.42
CA LEU A 331 14.86 7.73 -9.68
C LEU A 331 15.97 6.71 -9.45
N VAL A 332 15.77 5.49 -9.93
CA VAL A 332 16.76 4.42 -9.96
C VAL A 332 17.15 4.15 -11.39
N VAL A 333 18.30 4.66 -11.81
CA VAL A 333 18.84 4.48 -13.17
C VAL A 333 19.47 3.09 -13.29
N ARG A 334 19.06 2.37 -14.35
CA ARG A 334 19.61 1.07 -14.75
C ARG A 334 19.90 1.06 -16.24
N ALA A 335 19.80 -0.09 -16.91
CA ALA A 335 20.25 -0.26 -18.30
C ALA A 335 19.13 -0.13 -19.36
N SER A 336 17.88 0.14 -18.99
CA SER A 336 16.77 0.25 -19.94
C SER A 336 16.65 1.62 -20.61
N THR A 337 17.56 2.55 -20.30
CA THR A 337 17.61 3.89 -20.88
C THR A 337 19.02 4.22 -21.34
N ALA A 338 19.14 4.82 -22.52
CA ALA A 338 20.39 5.33 -23.07
C ALA A 338 20.11 6.54 -23.99
N ALA A 339 21.14 7.25 -24.43
CA ALA A 339 20.96 8.28 -25.44
C ALA A 339 20.29 7.71 -26.71
N PRO A 340 19.35 8.45 -27.34
CA PRO A 340 18.72 7.99 -28.58
C PRO A 340 19.76 7.76 -29.66
N ALA A 341 19.57 6.75 -30.51
CA ALA A 341 20.39 6.58 -31.71
C ALA A 341 20.40 7.87 -32.56
N ALA A 342 21.54 8.20 -33.09
CA ALA A 342 21.68 9.34 -34.03
C ALA A 342 20.64 9.18 -35.14
N ALA A 343 19.88 10.24 -35.44
CA ALA A 343 18.82 10.24 -36.44
C ALA A 343 19.38 10.24 -37.88
#